data_86f8ee53426d88902c9444e09e102bd0
#
_entry.id   86f8ee53426d88902c9444e09e102bd0
#
_cell.length_a   1.000
_cell.length_b   1.000
_cell.length_c   1.000
_cell.angle_alpha   90.00
_cell.angle_beta   90.00
_cell.angle_gamma   90.00
#
_symmetry.space_group_name_H-M   'P 1'
#
loop_
_entity.id
_entity.type
_entity.pdbx_description
1 polymer ?
#
loop_
_entity_poly.entity_id
_entity_poly.type
_entity_poly.pdbx_seq_one_letter_code
_entity_poly.pdbx_strand_id
1 'polypeptide(L)'
;KKICVVIGSRANYSSIKSVMSELKTDKDFELQIILTTSSVLNRYGNVSTLIKNDGFKVNEEIYNLIEGENTLTMAKSTGLAVVEIANTFQRLCPDLVIVIGDRFEVMATAISASYMNIPIAHTMGGEVSGTIDESLRHAITKLSHIHFPATKKSAKRIEKLGEISKNIFCVGCPRIDYVKSVLLQRKPISEKIFS
;
A
#
# COMPACT_ATOMS: atom_id res chain seq x y z
N LYS A 1 -18.65 -3.79 -3.29
CA LYS A 1 -17.48 -3.66 -4.13
C LYS A 1 -16.26 -4.31 -3.46
N LYS A 2 -15.46 -5.04 -4.24
CA LYS A 2 -14.23 -5.71 -3.78
C LYS A 2 -13.05 -4.74 -3.87
N ILE A 3 -12.52 -4.34 -2.73
CA ILE A 3 -11.37 -3.43 -2.64
C ILE A 3 -10.15 -4.24 -2.21
N CYS A 4 -9.16 -4.34 -3.06
CA CYS A 4 -7.94 -5.07 -2.79
C CYS A 4 -6.82 -4.13 -2.33
N VAL A 5 -6.18 -4.46 -1.20
CA VAL A 5 -5.00 -3.78 -0.69
C VAL A 5 -3.81 -4.72 -0.77
N VAL A 6 -2.77 -4.30 -1.49
CA VAL A 6 -1.53 -5.08 -1.63
C VAL A 6 -0.46 -4.51 -0.70
N ILE A 7 0.06 -5.34 0.19
CA ILE A 7 1.00 -4.97 1.25
C ILE A 7 2.33 -5.68 1.03
N GLY A 8 3.37 -4.94 0.67
CA GLY A 8 4.72 -5.47 0.43
C GLY A 8 5.64 -5.41 1.64
N SER A 9 5.29 -4.60 2.66
CA SER A 9 6.14 -4.37 3.82
C SER A 9 5.35 -3.94 5.06
N ARG A 10 6.00 -3.99 6.21
CA ARG A 10 5.46 -3.44 7.47
C ARG A 10 5.17 -1.94 7.36
N ALA A 11 5.98 -1.19 6.61
CA ALA A 11 5.77 0.24 6.39
C ALA A 11 4.49 0.51 5.59
N ASN A 12 4.20 -0.29 4.55
CA ASN A 12 2.95 -0.18 3.81
C ASN A 12 1.76 -0.43 4.75
N TYR A 13 1.79 -1.52 5.53
CA TYR A 13 0.71 -1.83 6.47
C TYR A 13 0.45 -0.70 7.45
N SER A 14 1.49 -0.18 8.11
CA SER A 14 1.33 0.93 9.07
C SER A 14 0.78 2.21 8.45
N SER A 15 0.99 2.40 7.16
CA SER A 15 0.51 3.58 6.42
C SER A 15 -0.94 3.46 5.93
N ILE A 16 -1.52 2.25 5.91
CA ILE A 16 -2.87 2.03 5.35
C ILE A 16 -3.86 1.42 6.37
N LYS A 17 -3.39 1.02 7.54
CA LYS A 17 -4.20 0.31 8.55
C LYS A 17 -5.51 1.01 8.89
N SER A 18 -5.52 2.34 9.05
CA SER A 18 -6.73 3.10 9.34
C SER A 18 -7.76 2.99 8.20
N VAL A 19 -7.31 3.12 6.94
CA VAL A 19 -8.19 2.96 5.77
C VAL A 19 -8.73 1.54 5.68
N MET A 20 -7.90 0.52 5.95
CA MET A 20 -8.35 -0.88 5.98
C MET A 20 -9.41 -1.12 7.06
N SER A 21 -9.28 -0.45 8.21
CA SER A 21 -10.27 -0.55 9.29
C SER A 21 -11.63 0.00 8.87
N GLU A 22 -11.65 1.15 8.20
CA GLU A 22 -12.88 1.74 7.66
C GLU A 22 -13.49 0.83 6.58
N LEU A 23 -12.71 0.39 5.61
CA LEU A 23 -13.17 -0.52 4.55
C LEU A 23 -13.75 -1.84 5.11
N LYS A 24 -13.20 -2.35 6.21
CA LYS A 24 -13.68 -3.57 6.86
C LYS A 24 -15.04 -3.40 7.52
N THR A 25 -15.32 -2.22 8.06
CA THR A 25 -16.58 -1.93 8.78
C THR A 25 -17.70 -1.49 7.86
N ASP A 26 -17.39 -0.97 6.70
CA ASP A 26 -18.35 -0.53 5.71
C ASP A 26 -18.93 -1.73 4.93
N LYS A 27 -20.26 -1.86 4.95
CA LYS A 27 -20.98 -2.98 4.33
C LYS A 27 -20.99 -2.96 2.80
N ASP A 28 -20.68 -1.82 2.20
CA ASP A 28 -20.65 -1.66 0.74
C ASP A 28 -19.35 -2.20 0.13
N PHE A 29 -18.35 -2.49 0.99
CA PHE A 29 -17.04 -2.98 0.58
C PHE A 29 -16.70 -4.36 1.15
N GLU A 30 -16.08 -5.17 0.31
CA GLU A 30 -15.39 -6.40 0.68
C GLU A 30 -13.90 -6.14 0.61
N LEU A 31 -13.23 -6.07 1.77
CA LEU A 31 -11.79 -5.86 1.85
C LEU A 31 -11.06 -7.15 1.53
N GLN A 32 -10.20 -7.11 0.50
CA GLN A 32 -9.27 -8.18 0.14
C GLN A 32 -7.85 -7.74 0.46
N ILE A 33 -7.05 -8.60 1.07
CA ILE A 33 -5.68 -8.31 1.47
C ILE A 33 -4.74 -9.33 0.85
N ILE A 34 -3.76 -8.82 0.08
CA ILE A 34 -2.66 -9.60 -0.48
C ILE A 34 -1.36 -9.17 0.21
N LEU A 35 -0.60 -10.12 0.68
CA LEU A 35 0.75 -9.91 1.21
C LEU A 35 1.78 -10.38 0.19
N THR A 36 2.87 -9.62 0.05
CA THR A 36 3.92 -9.91 -0.94
C THR A 36 5.30 -9.47 -0.39
N THR A 37 6.36 -9.90 -1.01
CA THR A 37 7.76 -9.52 -0.71
C THR A 37 8.14 -9.68 0.77
N SER A 38 8.60 -8.63 1.44
CA SER A 38 9.06 -8.69 2.83
C SER A 38 7.94 -8.93 3.85
N SER A 39 6.68 -8.65 3.49
CA SER A 39 5.55 -8.80 4.42
C SER A 39 5.22 -10.26 4.76
N VAL A 40 5.61 -11.21 3.91
CA VAL A 40 5.41 -12.65 4.13
C VAL A 40 6.58 -13.35 4.81
N LEU A 41 7.70 -12.65 5.00
CA LEU A 41 8.94 -13.24 5.53
C LEU A 41 9.11 -12.93 7.02
N ASN A 42 9.29 -13.98 7.83
CA ASN A 42 9.45 -13.87 9.28
C ASN A 42 10.62 -12.98 9.71
N ARG A 43 11.73 -12.99 8.95
CA ARG A 43 12.92 -12.16 9.22
C ARG A 43 12.66 -10.65 9.21
N TYR A 44 11.58 -10.20 8.54
CA TYR A 44 11.15 -8.79 8.51
C TYR A 44 9.99 -8.48 9.47
N GLY A 45 9.76 -9.34 10.47
CA GLY A 45 8.85 -9.08 11.58
C GLY A 45 7.42 -9.60 11.42
N ASN A 46 7.24 -10.69 10.67
CA ASN A 46 5.97 -11.44 10.56
C ASN A 46 4.72 -10.55 10.43
N VAL A 47 4.67 -9.77 9.36
CA VAL A 47 3.59 -8.81 9.12
C VAL A 47 2.25 -9.51 8.97
N SER A 48 2.23 -10.73 8.44
CA SER A 48 1.01 -11.54 8.32
C SER A 48 0.37 -11.80 9.70
N THR A 49 1.16 -12.22 10.69
CA THR A 49 0.66 -12.41 12.06
C THR A 49 0.16 -11.11 12.68
N LEU A 50 0.87 -10.01 12.46
CA LEU A 50 0.44 -8.69 12.95
C LEU A 50 -0.93 -8.31 12.39
N ILE A 51 -1.13 -8.47 11.08
CA ILE A 51 -2.39 -8.16 10.38
C ILE A 51 -3.53 -9.05 10.89
N LYS A 52 -3.27 -10.34 11.08
CA LYS A 52 -4.25 -11.30 11.62
C LYS A 52 -4.62 -10.96 13.07
N ASN A 53 -3.65 -10.59 13.92
CA ASN A 53 -3.89 -10.16 15.31
C ASN A 53 -4.70 -8.85 15.40
N ASP A 54 -4.54 -7.96 14.41
CA ASP A 54 -5.38 -6.77 14.26
C ASP A 54 -6.80 -7.08 13.74
N GLY A 55 -7.12 -8.37 13.56
CA GLY A 55 -8.43 -8.88 13.18
C GLY A 55 -8.73 -8.81 11.69
N PHE A 56 -7.74 -8.62 10.83
CA PHE A 56 -7.94 -8.69 9.39
C PHE A 56 -7.75 -10.11 8.84
N LYS A 57 -8.50 -10.43 7.79
CA LYS A 57 -8.34 -11.67 7.03
C LYS A 57 -7.38 -11.42 5.87
N VAL A 58 -6.28 -12.16 5.81
CA VAL A 58 -5.38 -12.18 4.65
C VAL A 58 -5.96 -13.16 3.62
N ASN A 59 -6.13 -12.71 2.37
CA ASN A 59 -6.70 -13.51 1.29
C ASN A 59 -5.61 -14.31 0.55
N GLU A 60 -4.39 -13.73 0.41
CA GLU A 60 -3.30 -14.38 -0.30
C GLU A 60 -1.94 -13.95 0.26
N GLU A 61 -0.97 -14.87 0.27
CA GLU A 61 0.42 -14.61 0.64
C GLU A 61 1.33 -15.04 -0.52
N ILE A 62 2.02 -14.08 -1.14
CA ILE A 62 2.85 -14.28 -2.34
C ILE A 62 4.33 -14.26 -1.98
N TYR A 63 5.01 -15.36 -2.16
CA TYR A 63 6.44 -15.52 -1.89
C TYR A 63 7.26 -15.25 -3.15
N ASN A 64 7.50 -13.98 -3.46
CA ASN A 64 8.17 -13.53 -4.69
C ASN A 64 9.53 -12.87 -4.46
N LEU A 65 9.99 -12.74 -3.20
CA LEU A 65 11.26 -12.08 -2.89
C LEU A 65 12.44 -13.04 -3.11
N ILE A 66 13.30 -12.70 -4.08
CA ILE A 66 14.57 -13.37 -4.30
C ILE A 66 15.61 -12.82 -3.32
N GLU A 67 16.31 -13.69 -2.63
CA GLU A 67 17.36 -13.33 -1.70
C GLU A 67 18.59 -12.73 -2.41
N GLY A 68 19.34 -11.85 -1.71
CA GLY A 68 20.55 -11.23 -2.24
C GLY A 68 20.64 -9.73 -2.07
N GLU A 69 19.52 -9.05 -1.80
CA GLU A 69 19.43 -7.62 -1.45
C GLU A 69 20.23 -6.69 -2.38
N ASN A 70 20.22 -6.97 -3.69
CA ASN A 70 20.89 -6.18 -4.71
C ASN A 70 19.93 -5.81 -5.85
N THR A 71 20.39 -4.95 -6.76
CA THR A 71 19.58 -4.44 -7.88
C THR A 71 19.07 -5.54 -8.81
N LEU A 72 19.86 -6.60 -9.04
CA LEU A 72 19.46 -7.73 -9.87
C LEU A 72 18.32 -8.52 -9.22
N THR A 73 18.45 -8.84 -7.92
CA THR A 73 17.40 -9.60 -7.21
C THR A 73 16.15 -8.77 -7.01
N MET A 74 16.26 -7.44 -6.84
CA MET A 74 15.13 -6.51 -6.82
C MET A 74 14.36 -6.53 -8.15
N ALA A 75 15.06 -6.41 -9.29
CA ALA A 75 14.44 -6.47 -10.60
C ALA A 75 13.74 -7.81 -10.87
N LYS A 76 14.40 -8.93 -10.53
CA LYS A 76 13.81 -10.27 -10.64
C LYS A 76 12.58 -10.46 -9.74
N SER A 77 12.65 -10.01 -8.48
CA SER A 77 11.52 -10.06 -7.54
C SER A 77 10.32 -9.25 -8.04
N THR A 78 10.58 -8.10 -8.69
CA THR A 78 9.53 -7.30 -9.35
C THR A 78 8.84 -8.11 -10.45
N GLY A 79 9.61 -8.74 -11.33
CA GLY A 79 9.06 -9.56 -12.42
C GLY A 79 8.22 -10.74 -11.91
N LEU A 80 8.71 -11.47 -10.91
CA LEU A 80 7.96 -12.54 -10.26
C LEU A 80 6.68 -12.02 -9.61
N ALA A 81 6.74 -10.86 -8.94
CA ALA A 81 5.56 -10.23 -8.33
C ALA A 81 4.49 -9.92 -9.38
N VAL A 82 4.86 -9.43 -10.57
CA VAL A 82 3.89 -9.16 -11.65
C VAL A 82 3.13 -10.43 -12.04
N VAL A 83 3.83 -11.55 -12.22
CA VAL A 83 3.21 -12.83 -12.59
C VAL A 83 2.25 -13.32 -11.50
N GLU A 84 2.71 -13.37 -10.26
CA GLU A 84 1.94 -13.92 -9.14
C GLU A 84 0.74 -13.03 -8.75
N ILE A 85 0.91 -11.71 -8.80
CA ILE A 85 -0.18 -10.76 -8.54
C ILE A 85 -1.24 -10.85 -9.64
N ALA A 86 -0.86 -10.99 -10.90
CA ALA A 86 -1.82 -11.17 -11.99
C ALA A 86 -2.66 -12.44 -11.80
N ASN A 87 -2.03 -13.57 -11.46
CA ASN A 87 -2.72 -14.81 -11.13
C ASN A 87 -3.69 -14.64 -9.94
N THR A 88 -3.27 -13.89 -8.93
CA THR A 88 -4.08 -13.62 -7.73
C THR A 88 -5.25 -12.69 -8.05
N PHE A 89 -5.07 -11.65 -8.83
CA PHE A 89 -6.17 -10.79 -9.29
C PHE A 89 -7.17 -11.54 -10.14
N GLN A 90 -6.74 -12.49 -10.97
CA GLN A 90 -7.65 -13.36 -11.72
C GLN A 90 -8.56 -14.20 -10.81
N ARG A 91 -8.03 -14.65 -9.65
CA ARG A 91 -8.83 -15.43 -8.69
C ARG A 91 -9.74 -14.56 -7.82
N LEU A 92 -9.23 -13.41 -7.34
CA LEU A 92 -9.93 -12.54 -6.40
C LEU A 92 -10.93 -11.59 -7.09
N CYS A 93 -10.71 -11.26 -8.36
CA CYS A 93 -11.53 -10.34 -9.16
C CYS A 93 -11.83 -9.02 -8.43
N PRO A 94 -10.83 -8.23 -8.04
CA PRO A 94 -11.07 -6.96 -7.36
C PRO A 94 -11.71 -5.92 -8.29
N ASP A 95 -12.61 -5.09 -7.75
CA ASP A 95 -13.18 -3.93 -8.44
C ASP A 95 -12.24 -2.71 -8.41
N LEU A 96 -11.35 -2.65 -7.42
CA LEU A 96 -10.36 -1.58 -7.23
C LEU A 96 -9.15 -2.14 -6.48
N VAL A 97 -7.95 -1.70 -6.86
CA VAL A 97 -6.71 -1.98 -6.14
C VAL A 97 -6.17 -0.71 -5.49
N ILE A 98 -5.86 -0.76 -4.20
CA ILE A 98 -5.17 0.33 -3.49
C ILE A 98 -3.68 0.01 -3.41
N VAL A 99 -2.85 0.93 -3.88
CA VAL A 99 -1.39 0.87 -3.82
C VAL A 99 -0.82 1.97 -2.92
N ILE A 100 0.26 1.68 -2.20
CA ILE A 100 0.79 2.53 -1.14
C ILE A 100 2.26 2.86 -1.42
N GLY A 101 2.55 4.12 -1.71
CA GLY A 101 3.93 4.59 -1.88
C GLY A 101 4.54 4.24 -3.23
N ASP A 102 5.79 3.76 -3.23
CA ASP A 102 6.68 3.89 -4.38
C ASP A 102 7.67 2.74 -4.58
N ARG A 103 7.62 1.70 -3.75
CA ARG A 103 8.60 0.62 -3.82
C ARG A 103 8.35 -0.30 -5.02
N PHE A 104 9.33 -1.13 -5.35
CA PHE A 104 9.31 -2.03 -6.51
C PHE A 104 8.13 -3.03 -6.47
N GLU A 105 7.71 -3.48 -5.29
CA GLU A 105 6.53 -4.33 -5.13
C GLU A 105 5.22 -3.59 -5.46
N VAL A 106 5.18 -2.28 -5.20
CA VAL A 106 4.04 -1.43 -5.54
C VAL A 106 3.97 -1.23 -7.05
N MET A 107 5.12 -1.06 -7.71
CA MET A 107 5.21 -0.99 -9.17
C MET A 107 4.71 -2.27 -9.83
N ALA A 108 5.09 -3.44 -9.31
CA ALA A 108 4.61 -4.72 -9.81
C ALA A 108 3.07 -4.82 -9.72
N THR A 109 2.51 -4.36 -8.61
CA THR A 109 1.06 -4.32 -8.39
C THR A 109 0.38 -3.40 -9.41
N ALA A 110 0.92 -2.20 -9.62
CA ALA A 110 0.37 -1.23 -10.57
C ALA A 110 0.42 -1.74 -12.02
N ILE A 111 1.51 -2.38 -12.44
CA ILE A 111 1.64 -3.02 -13.75
C ILE A 111 0.57 -4.09 -13.95
N SER A 112 0.44 -5.03 -12.99
CA SER A 112 -0.52 -6.13 -13.08
C SER A 112 -1.95 -5.61 -13.17
N ALA A 113 -2.34 -4.66 -12.30
CA ALA A 113 -3.67 -4.07 -12.32
C ALA A 113 -3.96 -3.31 -13.62
N SER A 114 -2.99 -2.55 -14.13
CA SER A 114 -3.14 -1.79 -15.37
C SER A 114 -3.41 -2.69 -16.59
N TYR A 115 -2.63 -3.75 -16.76
CA TYR A 115 -2.82 -4.69 -17.88
C TYR A 115 -4.09 -5.52 -17.76
N MET A 116 -4.61 -5.70 -16.55
CA MET A 116 -5.88 -6.38 -16.30
C MET A 116 -7.09 -5.45 -16.29
N ASN A 117 -6.91 -4.16 -16.62
CA ASN A 117 -7.95 -3.12 -16.60
C ASN A 117 -8.66 -3.00 -15.24
N ILE A 118 -7.93 -3.21 -14.15
CA ILE A 118 -8.43 -3.01 -12.79
C ILE A 118 -8.09 -1.58 -12.36
N PRO A 119 -9.07 -0.76 -11.96
CA PRO A 119 -8.83 0.58 -11.46
C PRO A 119 -7.86 0.59 -10.27
N ILE A 120 -6.97 1.60 -10.24
CA ILE A 120 -5.96 1.76 -9.21
C ILE A 120 -6.19 3.06 -8.45
N ALA A 121 -6.19 2.99 -7.11
CA ALA A 121 -6.12 4.13 -6.21
C ALA A 121 -4.72 4.19 -5.58
N HIS A 122 -4.02 5.31 -5.76
CA HIS A 122 -2.66 5.51 -5.28
C HIS A 122 -2.62 6.45 -4.08
N THR A 123 -2.12 5.96 -2.96
CA THR A 123 -1.86 6.77 -1.76
C THR A 123 -0.40 7.23 -1.72
N MET A 124 -0.15 8.41 -1.16
CA MET A 124 1.19 9.00 -1.01
C MET A 124 1.90 9.30 -2.35
N GLY A 125 1.15 9.45 -3.44
CA GLY A 125 1.67 9.91 -4.72
C GLY A 125 2.13 11.37 -4.68
N GLY A 126 2.95 11.78 -5.66
CA GLY A 126 3.39 13.17 -5.85
C GLY A 126 4.44 13.67 -4.86
N GLU A 127 5.00 12.84 -3.99
CA GLU A 127 6.13 13.18 -3.13
C GLU A 127 7.45 13.13 -3.88
N VAL A 128 8.49 13.79 -3.35
CA VAL A 128 9.86 13.84 -3.91
C VAL A 128 10.82 13.30 -2.87
N SER A 129 11.68 12.35 -3.25
CA SER A 129 12.65 11.71 -2.36
C SER A 129 14.08 11.73 -2.89
N GLY A 130 14.29 12.05 -4.18
CA GLY A 130 15.62 12.11 -4.80
C GLY A 130 16.27 10.74 -5.05
N THR A 131 15.49 9.66 -4.99
CA THR A 131 15.94 8.28 -5.24
C THR A 131 15.21 7.67 -6.45
N ILE A 132 15.56 6.45 -6.84
CA ILE A 132 14.82 5.71 -7.88
C ILE A 132 13.34 5.53 -7.50
N ASP A 133 13.03 5.45 -6.21
CA ASP A 133 11.66 5.32 -5.73
C ASP A 133 10.79 6.52 -6.14
N GLU A 134 11.37 7.72 -6.29
CA GLU A 134 10.64 8.89 -6.82
C GLU A 134 10.16 8.65 -8.25
N SER A 135 11.03 8.13 -9.11
CA SER A 135 10.67 7.81 -10.50
C SER A 135 9.59 6.73 -10.55
N LEU A 136 9.71 5.69 -9.71
CA LEU A 136 8.69 4.65 -9.57
C LEU A 136 7.37 5.23 -9.05
N ARG A 137 7.40 6.11 -8.05
CA ARG A 137 6.20 6.79 -7.52
C ARG A 137 5.46 7.56 -8.61
N HIS A 138 6.18 8.28 -9.46
CA HIS A 138 5.56 9.04 -10.55
C HIS A 138 5.02 8.11 -11.64
N ALA A 139 5.70 7.02 -11.95
CA ALA A 139 5.19 6.00 -12.88
C ALA A 139 3.91 5.33 -12.33
N ILE A 140 3.89 4.96 -11.05
CA ILE A 140 2.70 4.41 -10.38
C ILE A 140 1.56 5.42 -10.42
N THR A 141 1.84 6.71 -10.16
CA THR A 141 0.84 7.78 -10.30
C THR A 141 0.24 7.80 -11.70
N LYS A 142 1.05 7.69 -12.76
CA LYS A 142 0.58 7.66 -14.16
C LYS A 142 -0.25 6.43 -14.53
N LEU A 143 -0.03 5.31 -13.84
CA LEU A 143 -0.83 4.09 -14.01
C LEU A 143 -2.12 4.13 -13.18
N SER A 144 -2.29 5.09 -12.27
CA SER A 144 -3.40 5.14 -11.33
C SER A 144 -4.54 6.02 -11.82
N HIS A 145 -5.74 5.76 -11.34
CA HIS A 145 -6.98 6.43 -11.75
C HIS A 145 -7.51 7.39 -10.67
N ILE A 146 -7.20 7.10 -9.40
CA ILE A 146 -7.61 7.87 -8.23
C ILE A 146 -6.36 8.15 -7.39
N HIS A 147 -6.21 9.38 -6.90
CA HIS A 147 -5.02 9.83 -6.23
C HIS A 147 -5.34 10.40 -4.85
N PHE A 148 -4.64 9.90 -3.83
CA PHE A 148 -4.74 10.36 -2.44
C PHE A 148 -3.38 10.90 -1.95
N PRO A 149 -2.94 12.09 -2.45
CA PRO A 149 -1.73 12.73 -1.95
C PRO A 149 -1.88 13.20 -0.51
N ALA A 150 -0.80 13.10 0.27
CA ALA A 150 -0.80 13.51 1.66
C ALA A 150 -0.80 15.05 1.86
N THR A 151 -0.34 15.81 0.87
CA THR A 151 -0.20 17.27 0.96
C THR A 151 -0.69 17.99 -0.29
N LYS A 152 -1.06 19.27 -0.13
CA LYS A 152 -1.42 20.14 -1.27
C LYS A 152 -0.26 20.31 -2.27
N LYS A 153 0.99 20.25 -1.81
CA LYS A 153 2.17 20.33 -2.68
C LYS A 153 2.30 19.07 -3.55
N SER A 154 2.04 17.91 -2.97
CA SER A 154 2.00 16.64 -3.71
C SER A 154 0.84 16.59 -4.69
N ALA A 155 -0.35 17.06 -4.30
CA ALA A 155 -1.52 17.18 -5.19
C ALA A 155 -1.22 18.01 -6.43
N LYS A 156 -0.64 19.22 -6.25
CA LYS A 156 -0.22 20.08 -7.38
C LYS A 156 0.81 19.42 -8.29
N ARG A 157 1.66 18.54 -7.76
CA ARG A 157 2.63 17.81 -8.58
C ARG A 157 1.94 16.75 -9.41
N ILE A 158 0.97 16.04 -8.85
CA ILE A 158 0.16 15.06 -9.57
C ILE A 158 -0.61 15.75 -10.72
N GLU A 159 -1.21 16.92 -10.50
CA GLU A 159 -1.82 17.71 -11.56
C GLU A 159 -0.83 18.07 -12.68
N LYS A 160 0.41 18.47 -12.32
CA LYS A 160 1.47 18.76 -13.30
C LYS A 160 1.94 17.53 -14.07
N LEU A 161 1.77 16.33 -13.55
CA LEU A 161 1.98 15.07 -14.26
C LEU A 161 0.87 14.78 -15.28
N GLY A 162 -0.16 15.63 -15.35
CA GLY A 162 -1.27 15.52 -16.30
C GLY A 162 -2.44 14.68 -15.80
N GLU A 163 -2.55 14.45 -14.49
CA GLU A 163 -3.70 13.76 -13.91
C GLU A 163 -4.91 14.68 -13.77
N ILE A 164 -6.10 14.12 -13.88
CA ILE A 164 -7.36 14.86 -13.86
C ILE A 164 -7.66 15.33 -12.42
N SER A 165 -7.77 16.65 -12.20
CA SER A 165 -7.93 17.24 -10.86
C SER A 165 -9.12 16.69 -10.07
N LYS A 166 -10.24 16.32 -10.74
CA LYS A 166 -11.41 15.73 -10.06
C LYS A 166 -11.14 14.35 -9.45
N ASN A 167 -10.04 13.68 -9.83
CA ASN A 167 -9.63 12.38 -9.33
C ASN A 167 -8.53 12.49 -8.26
N ILE A 168 -8.17 13.72 -7.84
CA ILE A 168 -7.12 13.98 -6.86
C ILE A 168 -7.76 14.46 -5.56
N PHE A 169 -7.68 13.65 -4.53
CA PHE A 169 -8.27 13.89 -3.21
C PHE A 169 -7.18 14.08 -2.16
N CYS A 170 -6.87 15.35 -1.82
CA CYS A 170 -5.87 15.67 -0.79
C CYS A 170 -6.50 15.56 0.59
N VAL A 171 -6.53 14.35 1.14
CA VAL A 171 -7.21 14.00 2.40
C VAL A 171 -6.26 13.85 3.60
N GLY A 172 -4.96 14.08 3.40
CA GLY A 172 -3.94 13.90 4.43
C GLY A 172 -3.27 12.53 4.36
N CYS A 173 -2.60 12.16 5.46
CA CYS A 173 -1.85 10.90 5.55
C CYS A 173 -2.51 9.95 6.54
N PRO A 174 -2.96 8.76 6.13
CA PRO A 174 -3.61 7.78 7.01
C PRO A 174 -2.72 7.34 8.21
N ARG A 175 -1.40 7.43 8.04
CA ARG A 175 -0.44 7.15 9.12
C ARG A 175 -0.56 8.16 10.28
N ILE A 176 -0.81 9.43 9.97
CA ILE A 176 -1.01 10.49 10.98
C ILE A 176 -2.32 10.24 11.73
N ASP A 177 -3.37 9.82 11.04
CA ASP A 177 -4.66 9.50 11.66
C ASP A 177 -4.53 8.32 12.63
N TYR A 178 -3.78 7.29 12.23
CA TYR A 178 -3.46 6.17 13.12
C TYR A 178 -2.69 6.63 14.37
N VAL A 179 -1.65 7.46 14.22
CA VAL A 179 -0.89 8.00 15.36
C VAL A 179 -1.80 8.81 16.29
N LYS A 180 -2.67 9.66 15.74
CA LYS A 180 -3.65 10.42 16.54
C LYS A 180 -4.58 9.49 17.34
N SER A 181 -5.11 8.44 16.71
CA SER A 181 -5.98 7.48 17.39
C SER A 181 -5.29 6.77 18.56
N VAL A 182 -4.02 6.39 18.38
CA VAL A 182 -3.20 5.77 19.44
C VAL A 182 -2.94 6.76 20.58
N LEU A 183 -2.65 8.03 20.27
CA LEU A 183 -2.41 9.06 21.30
C LEU A 183 -3.67 9.33 22.13
N LEU A 184 -4.84 9.34 21.50
CA LEU A 184 -6.13 9.54 22.21
C LEU A 184 -6.49 8.35 23.12
N GLN A 185 -6.01 7.14 22.82
CA GLN A 185 -6.24 5.93 23.61
C GLN A 185 -5.20 5.73 24.72
N ARG A 186 -4.11 6.52 24.74
CA ARG A 186 -3.09 6.39 25.80
C ARG A 186 -3.68 6.72 27.16
N LYS A 187 -3.69 5.71 28.05
CA LYS A 187 -3.76 5.96 29.51
C LYS A 187 -2.50 6.77 29.89
N PRO A 188 -2.62 7.73 30.82
CA PRO A 188 -1.43 8.45 31.32
C PRO A 188 -0.38 7.44 31.76
N ILE A 189 0.86 7.66 31.33
CA ILE A 189 2.01 6.84 31.75
C ILE A 189 2.07 6.97 33.26
N SER A 190 1.85 5.87 34.01
CA SER A 190 1.99 5.89 35.45
C SER A 190 3.46 6.22 35.77
N GLU A 191 3.71 7.16 36.69
CA GLU A 191 5.04 7.62 37.12
C GLU A 191 5.98 6.51 37.63
N LYS A 192 5.53 5.26 37.69
CA LYS A 192 6.29 4.08 38.13
C LYS A 192 7.40 3.60 37.20
N ILE A 193 7.64 4.25 36.06
CA ILE A 193 8.71 3.85 35.11
C ILE A 193 10.05 4.57 35.40
N PHE A 194 10.06 5.53 36.33
CA PHE A 194 11.25 6.33 36.67
C PHE A 194 11.69 6.19 38.12
N SER A 195 11.28 5.14 38.83
CA SER A 195 11.77 4.81 40.16
C SER A 195 12.66 3.59 40.16
#